data_f32adfeeadb3e2ced0c1dfc79a2f76d5
#
_entry.id   f32adfeeadb3e2ced0c1dfc79a2f76d5
#
_cell.length_a   1.000
_cell.length_b   1.000
_cell.length_c   1.000
_cell.angle_alpha   90.00
_cell.angle_beta   90.00
_cell.angle_gamma   90.00
#
_symmetry.space_group_name_H-M   'P 1'
#
loop_
_entity.id
_entity.type
_entity.pdbx_description
1 polymer ?
#
loop_
_entity_poly.entity_id
_entity_poly.type
_entity_poly.pdbx_seq_one_letter_code
_entity_poly.pdbx_strand_id
1 'polypeptide(L)'
;MSCHLIAPFLTPFVDGELFDSDRRAVEAHLRACPPCQSRVAAEREVHALIRASVSGLNNADAPDVLHAKCWQLARHTPRPAEPAVPAPAPVSPLPVRLAPYALAASLVLIVGGAFVYQATDKSARVLAAELTADHVKCFAMNRAFGKHEGAAAVESSMADSFDWRMHLPVDPGAAGLELVGSRQCVYGEGEIAHIMYLHRGHPVSLFMLPKSARTAELVEVLGHEAAIWCVGNRTFVLVAREPRPEVERMASFVQASLR
;
A
#
# COMPACT_ATOMS: atom_id res chain seq x y z
N MET A 1 0.85 -14.23 22.83
CA MET A 1 1.18 -13.72 21.49
C MET A 1 1.28 -12.21 21.55
N SER A 2 2.28 -11.59 20.89
CA SER A 2 2.41 -10.13 20.84
C SER A 2 1.47 -9.50 19.81
N CYS A 3 1.06 -8.24 20.02
CA CYS A 3 0.18 -7.52 19.10
C CYS A 3 0.73 -7.46 17.66
N HIS A 4 2.05 -7.36 17.53
CA HIS A 4 2.73 -7.32 16.22
C HIS A 4 2.51 -8.60 15.39
N LEU A 5 2.47 -9.77 16.03
CA LEU A 5 2.20 -11.04 15.35
C LEU A 5 0.73 -11.21 14.96
N ILE A 6 -0.18 -10.58 15.68
CA ILE A 6 -1.63 -10.67 15.43
C ILE A 6 -2.11 -9.60 14.44
N ALA A 7 -1.44 -8.46 14.37
CA ALA A 7 -1.85 -7.32 13.55
C ALA A 7 -2.17 -7.67 12.08
N PRO A 8 -1.39 -8.51 11.37
CA PRO A 8 -1.69 -8.89 9.98
C PRO A 8 -2.98 -9.71 9.81
N PHE A 9 -3.47 -10.34 10.89
CA PHE A 9 -4.65 -11.20 10.87
C PHE A 9 -5.95 -10.48 11.25
N LEU A 10 -5.89 -9.21 11.71
CA LEU A 10 -7.07 -8.51 12.19
C LEU A 10 -8.05 -8.18 11.06
N THR A 11 -7.58 -7.69 9.92
CA THR A 11 -8.44 -7.39 8.76
C THR A 11 -9.05 -8.67 8.17
N PRO A 12 -8.30 -9.75 7.86
CA PRO A 12 -8.89 -11.02 7.44
C PRO A 12 -9.86 -11.62 8.48
N PHE A 13 -9.64 -11.34 9.78
CA PHE A 13 -10.58 -11.75 10.83
C PHE A 13 -11.92 -11.00 10.72
N VAL A 14 -11.89 -9.69 10.45
CA VAL A 14 -13.10 -8.89 10.26
C VAL A 14 -13.85 -9.30 9.00
N ASP A 15 -13.13 -9.66 7.93
CA ASP A 15 -13.68 -10.11 6.65
C ASP A 15 -14.22 -11.55 6.70
N GLY A 16 -13.86 -12.30 7.74
CA GLY A 16 -14.27 -13.72 7.89
C GLY A 16 -13.46 -14.68 7.04
N GLU A 17 -12.28 -14.28 6.56
CA GLU A 17 -11.43 -15.02 5.63
C GLU A 17 -10.39 -15.92 6.31
N LEU A 18 -10.31 -15.90 7.66
CA LEU A 18 -9.36 -16.73 8.40
C LEU A 18 -9.77 -18.19 8.48
N PHE A 19 -8.78 -19.07 8.40
CA PHE A 19 -8.95 -20.47 8.77
C PHE A 19 -9.23 -20.60 10.28
N ASP A 20 -9.90 -21.68 10.67
CA ASP A 20 -10.35 -21.88 12.06
C ASP A 20 -9.22 -21.88 13.10
N SER A 21 -8.01 -22.33 12.75
CA SER A 21 -6.83 -22.28 13.62
C SER A 21 -6.43 -20.83 13.93
N ASP A 22 -6.35 -20.00 12.90
CA ASP A 22 -5.89 -18.62 13.00
C ASP A 22 -6.97 -17.74 13.65
N ARG A 23 -8.23 -17.97 13.31
CA ARG A 23 -9.37 -17.34 13.95
C ARG A 23 -9.34 -17.54 15.46
N ARG A 24 -9.17 -18.79 15.94
CA ARG A 24 -9.08 -19.10 17.39
C ARG A 24 -7.89 -18.40 18.04
N ALA A 25 -6.75 -18.30 17.35
CA ALA A 25 -5.58 -17.59 17.86
C ALA A 25 -5.84 -16.08 18.01
N VAL A 26 -6.48 -15.46 17.00
CA VAL A 26 -6.90 -14.05 17.05
C VAL A 26 -7.92 -13.83 18.17
N GLU A 27 -8.95 -14.64 18.28
CA GLU A 27 -9.97 -14.55 19.33
C GLU A 27 -9.37 -14.68 20.73
N ALA A 28 -8.42 -15.60 20.92
CA ALA A 28 -7.72 -15.75 22.19
C ALA A 28 -6.92 -14.48 22.55
N HIS A 29 -6.24 -13.87 21.58
CA HIS A 29 -5.53 -12.62 21.79
C HIS A 29 -6.49 -11.45 22.07
N LEU A 30 -7.57 -11.33 21.32
CA LEU A 30 -8.55 -10.27 21.51
C LEU A 30 -9.16 -10.29 22.91
N ARG A 31 -9.37 -11.46 23.53
CA ARG A 31 -9.89 -11.55 24.92
C ARG A 31 -8.98 -10.86 25.95
N ALA A 32 -7.69 -10.76 25.67
CA ALA A 32 -6.68 -10.24 26.60
C ALA A 32 -6.07 -8.89 26.17
N CYS A 33 -6.40 -8.36 25.01
CA CYS A 33 -5.71 -7.19 24.45
C CYS A 33 -6.70 -6.07 24.05
N PRO A 34 -6.97 -5.09 24.92
CA PRO A 34 -7.86 -3.97 24.62
C PRO A 34 -7.48 -3.14 23.38
N PRO A 35 -6.18 -2.84 23.10
CA PRO A 35 -5.82 -2.13 21.88
C PRO A 35 -6.24 -2.84 20.59
N CYS A 36 -6.09 -4.17 20.53
CA CYS A 36 -6.51 -4.95 19.36
C CYS A 36 -8.03 -5.07 19.27
N GLN A 37 -8.75 -5.12 20.40
CA GLN A 37 -10.22 -5.04 20.41
C GLN A 37 -10.70 -3.73 19.81
N SER A 38 -10.13 -2.59 20.23
CA SER A 38 -10.48 -1.27 19.71
C SER A 38 -10.24 -1.17 18.21
N ARG A 39 -9.14 -1.74 17.72
CA ARG A 39 -8.83 -1.76 16.29
C ARG A 39 -9.85 -2.58 15.50
N VAL A 40 -10.18 -3.78 15.96
CA VAL A 40 -11.22 -4.63 15.32
C VAL A 40 -12.58 -3.94 15.34
N ALA A 41 -12.93 -3.27 16.43
CA ALA A 41 -14.19 -2.52 16.54
C ALA A 41 -14.24 -1.39 15.50
N ALA A 42 -13.17 -0.61 15.36
CA ALA A 42 -13.06 0.46 14.36
C ALA A 42 -13.15 -0.08 12.91
N GLU A 43 -12.48 -1.19 12.60
CA GLU A 43 -12.56 -1.81 11.28
C GLU A 43 -13.99 -2.30 10.97
N ARG A 44 -14.68 -2.89 11.94
CA ARG A 44 -16.08 -3.31 11.78
C ARG A 44 -17.04 -2.14 11.55
N GLU A 45 -16.80 -1.01 12.22
CA GLU A 45 -17.58 0.21 12.03
C GLU A 45 -17.40 0.76 10.60
N VAL A 46 -16.17 0.81 10.11
CA VAL A 46 -15.87 1.20 8.71
C VAL A 46 -16.59 0.27 7.72
N HIS A 47 -16.53 -1.05 7.94
CA HIS A 47 -17.25 -2.01 7.11
C HIS A 47 -18.77 -1.78 7.11
N ALA A 48 -19.35 -1.47 8.27
CA ALA A 48 -20.78 -1.17 8.39
C ALA A 48 -21.15 0.10 7.61
N LEU A 49 -20.33 1.15 7.69
CA LEU A 49 -20.53 2.39 6.94
C LEU A 49 -20.43 2.17 5.41
N ILE A 50 -19.44 1.41 4.97
CA ILE A 50 -19.28 1.06 3.55
C ILE A 50 -20.50 0.29 3.05
N ARG A 51 -20.94 -0.74 3.78
CA ARG A 51 -22.11 -1.53 3.41
C ARG A 51 -23.38 -0.69 3.35
N ALA A 52 -23.58 0.22 4.31
CA ALA A 52 -24.71 1.14 4.30
C ALA A 52 -24.69 2.09 3.10
N SER A 53 -23.51 2.57 2.70
CA SER A 53 -23.35 3.44 1.54
C SER A 53 -23.58 2.70 0.22
N VAL A 54 -23.10 1.45 0.12
CA VAL A 54 -23.24 0.63 -1.10
C VAL A 54 -24.68 0.12 -1.26
N SER A 55 -25.39 -0.20 -0.17
CA SER A 55 -26.79 -0.63 -0.26
C SER A 55 -27.73 0.42 -0.88
N GLY A 56 -27.38 1.70 -0.73
CA GLY A 56 -28.09 2.81 -1.42
C GLY A 56 -27.80 2.94 -2.91
N LEU A 57 -26.70 2.37 -3.37
CA LEU A 57 -26.25 2.45 -4.79
C LEU A 57 -26.66 1.22 -5.63
N ASN A 58 -26.89 0.08 -4.99
CA ASN A 58 -27.15 -1.20 -5.66
C ASN A 58 -28.64 -1.54 -5.71
N ASN A 59 -29.45 -0.71 -6.36
CA ASN A 59 -30.84 -1.04 -6.67
C ASN A 59 -31.03 -1.78 -8.02
N ALA A 60 -29.95 -2.19 -8.67
CA ALA A 60 -30.04 -2.98 -9.88
C ALA A 60 -29.84 -4.45 -9.54
N ASP A 61 -30.86 -5.27 -9.72
CA ASP A 61 -30.73 -6.73 -9.66
C ASP A 61 -29.74 -7.20 -10.71
N ALA A 62 -28.87 -8.14 -10.33
CA ALA A 62 -27.94 -8.73 -11.27
C ALA A 62 -28.72 -9.43 -12.41
N PRO A 63 -28.26 -9.35 -13.66
CA PRO A 63 -28.92 -10.05 -14.78
C PRO A 63 -29.08 -11.55 -14.50
N ASP A 64 -30.24 -12.11 -14.86
CA ASP A 64 -30.57 -13.54 -14.64
C ASP A 64 -29.50 -14.48 -15.17
N VAL A 65 -28.86 -14.12 -16.29
CA VAL A 65 -27.77 -14.89 -16.89
C VAL A 65 -26.57 -15.00 -15.93
N LEU A 66 -26.26 -13.93 -15.19
CA LEU A 66 -25.18 -13.93 -14.22
C LEU A 66 -25.54 -14.78 -13.00
N HIS A 67 -26.77 -14.66 -12.52
CA HIS A 67 -27.29 -15.50 -11.44
C HIS A 67 -27.20 -16.99 -11.81
N ALA A 68 -27.69 -17.37 -13.00
CA ALA A 68 -27.62 -18.76 -13.48
C ALA A 68 -26.18 -19.27 -13.57
N LYS A 69 -25.24 -18.43 -14.03
CA LYS A 69 -23.81 -18.80 -14.11
C LYS A 69 -23.16 -18.98 -12.74
N CYS A 70 -23.46 -18.09 -11.80
CA CYS A 70 -22.99 -18.21 -10.42
C CYS A 70 -23.51 -19.49 -9.75
N TRP A 71 -24.80 -19.81 -9.93
CA TRP A 71 -25.40 -21.05 -9.44
C TRP A 71 -24.78 -22.29 -10.04
N GLN A 72 -24.45 -22.29 -11.32
CA GLN A 72 -23.75 -23.39 -11.98
C GLN A 72 -22.36 -23.60 -11.38
N LEU A 73 -21.58 -22.50 -11.21
CA LEU A 73 -20.25 -22.55 -10.59
C LEU A 73 -20.32 -23.08 -9.15
N ALA A 74 -21.26 -22.58 -8.35
CA ALA A 74 -21.43 -23.01 -6.97
C ALA A 74 -21.76 -24.51 -6.83
N ARG A 75 -22.50 -25.09 -7.80
CA ARG A 75 -22.81 -26.53 -7.82
C ARG A 75 -21.63 -27.40 -8.27
N HIS A 76 -20.71 -26.84 -9.05
CA HIS A 76 -19.54 -27.55 -9.58
C HIS A 76 -18.28 -27.37 -8.75
N THR A 77 -18.30 -26.44 -7.77
CA THR A 77 -17.20 -26.32 -6.82
C THR A 77 -17.35 -27.45 -5.79
N PRO A 78 -16.47 -28.46 -5.78
CA PRO A 78 -16.51 -29.46 -4.73
C PRO A 78 -16.38 -28.71 -3.39
N ARG A 79 -17.36 -28.89 -2.50
CA ARG A 79 -17.22 -28.43 -1.11
C ARG A 79 -15.89 -28.99 -0.62
N PRO A 80 -14.94 -28.17 -0.13
CA PRO A 80 -13.71 -28.70 0.40
C PRO A 80 -14.09 -29.77 1.42
N ALA A 81 -13.73 -31.02 1.15
CA ALA A 81 -13.86 -32.07 2.13
C ALA A 81 -13.08 -31.60 3.35
N GLU A 82 -13.74 -31.57 4.49
CA GLU A 82 -13.10 -31.33 5.78
C GLU A 82 -11.86 -32.22 5.80
N PRO A 83 -10.63 -31.70 5.97
CA PRO A 83 -9.44 -32.51 5.88
C PRO A 83 -9.56 -33.61 6.93
N ALA A 84 -9.83 -34.83 6.48
CA ALA A 84 -9.69 -36.01 7.31
C ALA A 84 -8.25 -35.94 7.84
N VAL A 85 -8.09 -35.82 9.18
CA VAL A 85 -6.78 -35.87 9.83
C VAL A 85 -6.12 -37.14 9.33
N PRO A 86 -5.08 -37.06 8.46
CA PRO A 86 -4.44 -38.24 7.99
C PRO A 86 -3.80 -38.92 9.19
N ALA A 87 -4.12 -40.20 9.42
CA ALA A 87 -3.34 -41.03 10.29
C ALA A 87 -1.85 -40.87 9.88
N PRO A 88 -0.91 -40.75 10.84
CA PRO A 88 0.49 -40.57 10.51
C PRO A 88 0.94 -41.71 9.60
N ALA A 89 1.13 -41.38 8.32
CA ALA A 89 1.68 -42.29 7.36
C ALA A 89 3.06 -42.72 7.85
N PRO A 90 3.41 -44.04 7.75
CA PRO A 90 4.76 -44.45 8.08
C PRO A 90 5.73 -43.67 7.20
N VAL A 91 6.56 -42.84 7.82
CA VAL A 91 7.63 -42.10 7.15
C VAL A 91 8.63 -43.12 6.63
N SER A 92 8.50 -43.49 5.35
CA SER A 92 9.53 -44.24 4.68
C SER A 92 10.80 -43.39 4.71
N PRO A 93 11.94 -43.92 5.20
CA PRO A 93 13.18 -43.16 5.21
C PRO A 93 13.53 -42.82 3.76
N LEU A 94 13.49 -41.55 3.40
CA LEU A 94 13.99 -41.08 2.10
C LEU A 94 15.42 -41.62 1.93
N PRO A 95 15.77 -42.18 0.79
CA PRO A 95 17.12 -42.72 0.59
C PRO A 95 18.11 -41.55 0.78
N VAL A 96 19.04 -41.75 1.72
CA VAL A 96 20.08 -40.76 2.14
C VAL A 96 20.82 -40.14 0.95
N ARG A 97 20.78 -40.79 -0.22
CA ARG A 97 21.36 -40.29 -1.47
C ARG A 97 20.70 -39.03 -2.06
N LEU A 98 19.47 -38.71 -1.67
CA LEU A 98 18.76 -37.51 -2.15
C LEU A 98 18.92 -36.28 -1.21
N ALA A 99 19.45 -36.47 -0.01
CA ALA A 99 19.64 -35.39 0.96
C ALA A 99 20.48 -34.20 0.42
N PRO A 100 21.61 -34.40 -0.30
CA PRO A 100 22.36 -33.28 -0.84
C PRO A 100 21.60 -32.49 -1.91
N TYR A 101 20.75 -33.17 -2.70
CA TYR A 101 19.93 -32.47 -3.71
C TYR A 101 18.78 -31.69 -3.09
N ALA A 102 18.19 -32.19 -2.01
CA ALA A 102 17.16 -31.47 -1.26
C ALA A 102 17.73 -30.21 -0.60
N LEU A 103 18.94 -30.29 -0.04
CA LEU A 103 19.68 -29.14 0.52
C LEU A 103 20.03 -28.11 -0.57
N ALA A 104 20.51 -28.55 -1.73
CA ALA A 104 20.81 -27.66 -2.85
C ALA A 104 19.56 -26.98 -3.39
N ALA A 105 18.43 -27.70 -3.53
CA ALA A 105 17.17 -27.13 -3.96
C ALA A 105 16.64 -26.09 -2.98
N SER A 106 16.71 -26.34 -1.66
CA SER A 106 16.31 -25.37 -0.66
C SER A 106 17.17 -24.11 -0.69
N LEU A 107 18.48 -24.26 -0.89
CA LEU A 107 19.38 -23.11 -1.00
C LEU A 107 19.06 -22.26 -2.24
N VAL A 108 18.80 -22.89 -3.37
CA VAL A 108 18.41 -22.20 -4.62
C VAL A 108 17.07 -21.47 -4.44
N LEU A 109 16.09 -22.08 -3.75
CA LEU A 109 14.81 -21.44 -3.46
C LEU A 109 14.96 -20.26 -2.50
N ILE A 110 15.80 -20.39 -1.47
CA ILE A 110 16.05 -19.28 -0.52
C ILE A 110 16.78 -18.13 -1.22
N VAL A 111 17.88 -18.42 -1.91
CA VAL A 111 18.68 -17.38 -2.59
C VAL A 111 17.89 -16.77 -3.76
N GLY A 112 17.24 -17.59 -4.57
CA GLY A 112 16.37 -17.14 -5.66
C GLY A 112 15.18 -16.34 -5.16
N GLY A 113 14.53 -16.79 -4.10
CA GLY A 113 13.43 -16.07 -3.46
C GLY A 113 13.88 -14.73 -2.85
N ALA A 114 15.02 -14.69 -2.17
CA ALA A 114 15.61 -13.45 -1.66
C ALA A 114 15.99 -12.48 -2.78
N PHE A 115 16.54 -12.99 -3.88
CA PHE A 115 16.89 -12.18 -5.05
C PHE A 115 15.63 -11.59 -5.72
N VAL A 116 14.60 -12.41 -5.94
CA VAL A 116 13.31 -11.95 -6.48
C VAL A 116 12.66 -10.93 -5.54
N TYR A 117 12.67 -11.19 -4.24
CA TYR A 117 12.15 -10.26 -3.23
C TYR A 117 12.88 -8.91 -3.29
N GLN A 118 14.22 -8.90 -3.27
CA GLN A 118 15.00 -7.67 -3.37
C GLN A 118 14.80 -6.94 -4.72
N ALA A 119 14.70 -7.68 -5.82
CA ALA A 119 14.47 -7.09 -7.13
C ALA A 119 13.07 -6.47 -7.25
N THR A 120 12.06 -7.09 -6.61
CA THR A 120 10.67 -6.60 -6.60
C THR A 120 10.53 -5.40 -5.67
N ASP A 121 11.10 -5.47 -4.47
CA ASP A 121 11.02 -4.42 -3.45
C ASP A 121 11.72 -3.12 -3.90
N LYS A 122 12.78 -3.24 -4.72
CA LYS A 122 13.50 -2.11 -5.31
C LYS A 122 12.94 -1.65 -6.66
N SER A 123 11.90 -2.27 -7.17
CA SER A 123 11.30 -1.90 -8.44
C SER A 123 10.68 -0.50 -8.39
N ALA A 124 11.07 0.37 -9.31
CA ALA A 124 10.48 1.69 -9.48
C ALA A 124 8.96 1.64 -9.71
N ARG A 125 8.49 0.60 -10.40
CA ARG A 125 7.06 0.40 -10.67
C ARG A 125 6.27 0.04 -9.41
N VAL A 126 6.82 -0.80 -8.52
CA VAL A 126 6.17 -1.15 -7.25
C VAL A 126 6.07 0.09 -6.37
N LEU A 127 7.18 0.82 -6.21
CA LEU A 127 7.18 2.10 -5.49
C LEU A 127 6.14 3.07 -6.06
N ALA A 128 6.14 3.28 -7.37
CA ALA A 128 5.20 4.19 -8.02
C ALA A 128 3.74 3.74 -7.82
N ALA A 129 3.46 2.43 -7.86
CA ALA A 129 2.11 1.89 -7.63
C ALA A 129 1.61 2.16 -6.21
N GLU A 130 2.44 1.92 -5.19
CA GLU A 130 2.09 2.17 -3.80
C GLU A 130 1.89 3.66 -3.52
N LEU A 131 2.79 4.52 -4.02
CA LEU A 131 2.64 5.96 -3.87
C LEU A 131 1.45 6.53 -4.66
N THR A 132 1.11 5.92 -5.80
CA THR A 132 -0.11 6.29 -6.55
C THR A 132 -1.36 5.91 -5.77
N ALA A 133 -1.39 4.77 -5.10
CA ALA A 133 -2.50 4.40 -4.23
C ALA A 133 -2.67 5.41 -3.07
N ASP A 134 -1.57 5.81 -2.43
CA ASP A 134 -1.58 6.85 -1.40
C ASP A 134 -1.99 8.22 -1.95
N HIS A 135 -1.54 8.58 -3.15
CA HIS A 135 -1.96 9.80 -3.84
C HIS A 135 -3.49 9.87 -3.96
N VAL A 136 -4.11 8.85 -4.52
CA VAL A 136 -5.58 8.78 -4.70
C VAL A 136 -6.30 8.83 -3.35
N LYS A 137 -5.86 8.05 -2.38
CA LYS A 137 -6.43 7.98 -1.03
C LYS A 137 -6.34 9.31 -0.29
N CYS A 138 -5.16 9.94 -0.27
CA CYS A 138 -4.94 11.17 0.47
C CYS A 138 -5.72 12.35 -0.11
N PHE A 139 -5.84 12.46 -1.44
CA PHE A 139 -6.67 13.50 -2.04
C PHE A 139 -8.16 13.28 -1.81
N ALA A 140 -8.62 12.03 -1.81
CA ALA A 140 -10.01 11.72 -1.44
C ALA A 140 -10.31 12.15 -0.01
N MET A 141 -9.40 11.86 0.94
CA MET A 141 -9.54 12.29 2.33
C MET A 141 -9.44 13.82 2.49
N ASN A 142 -8.50 14.47 1.80
CA ASN A 142 -8.33 15.93 1.91
C ASN A 142 -9.53 16.70 1.36
N ARG A 143 -10.18 16.19 0.31
CA ARG A 143 -11.43 16.74 -0.21
C ARG A 143 -12.54 16.73 0.85
N ALA A 144 -12.52 15.76 1.77
CA ALA A 144 -13.49 15.66 2.86
C ALA A 144 -13.16 16.56 4.05
N PHE A 145 -11.87 16.88 4.29
CA PHE A 145 -11.42 17.60 5.49
C PHE A 145 -10.89 19.02 5.26
N GLY A 146 -10.70 19.42 4.01
CA GLY A 146 -10.58 20.81 3.53
C GLY A 146 -9.55 21.71 4.25
N LYS A 147 -8.35 21.24 4.56
CA LYS A 147 -7.29 22.11 5.12
C LYS A 147 -6.34 22.54 4.00
N HIS A 148 -6.23 23.86 3.81
CA HIS A 148 -5.16 24.47 3.03
C HIS A 148 -4.07 24.95 4.02
N GLU A 149 -2.85 24.45 3.85
CA GLU A 149 -1.69 24.82 4.67
C GLU A 149 -0.78 25.73 3.84
N GLY A 150 -0.23 26.78 4.50
CA GLY A 150 0.78 27.61 3.86
C GLY A 150 2.16 26.92 3.81
N ALA A 151 3.02 27.34 2.88
CA ALA A 151 4.35 26.75 2.68
C ALA A 151 5.19 26.69 3.97
N ALA A 152 5.20 27.76 4.76
CA ALA A 152 5.95 27.83 6.03
C ALA A 152 5.46 26.78 7.06
N ALA A 153 4.14 26.51 7.13
CA ALA A 153 3.59 25.51 8.03
C ALA A 153 3.98 24.10 7.58
N VAL A 154 3.94 23.83 6.27
CA VAL A 154 4.39 22.57 5.67
C VAL A 154 5.87 22.33 5.94
N GLU A 155 6.72 23.32 5.69
CA GLU A 155 8.17 23.25 5.92
C GLU A 155 8.51 22.99 7.39
N SER A 156 7.84 23.69 8.34
CA SER A 156 8.01 23.46 9.76
C SER A 156 7.61 22.03 10.17
N SER A 157 6.44 21.59 9.73
CA SER A 157 5.95 20.24 10.03
C SER A 157 6.89 19.14 9.51
N MET A 158 7.46 19.34 8.32
CA MET A 158 8.42 18.40 7.74
C MET A 158 9.77 18.44 8.44
N ALA A 159 10.24 19.63 8.87
CA ALA A 159 11.48 19.76 9.63
C ALA A 159 11.39 19.03 10.98
N ASP A 160 10.28 19.16 11.69
CA ASP A 160 10.05 18.55 12.99
C ASP A 160 9.98 17.00 12.89
N SER A 161 9.42 16.50 11.78
CA SER A 161 9.15 15.06 11.62
C SER A 161 10.31 14.29 11.01
N PHE A 162 11.06 14.91 10.09
CA PHE A 162 12.08 14.21 9.28
C PHE A 162 13.50 14.74 9.52
N ASP A 163 13.69 15.62 10.48
CA ASP A 163 14.97 16.31 10.71
C ASP A 163 15.58 16.84 9.40
N TRP A 164 14.73 17.40 8.57
CA TRP A 164 15.10 17.90 7.26
C TRP A 164 14.43 19.21 6.93
N ARG A 165 15.24 20.25 6.80
CA ARG A 165 14.79 21.57 6.36
C ARG A 165 14.68 21.57 4.85
N MET A 166 13.46 21.34 4.36
CA MET A 166 13.14 21.49 2.95
C MET A 166 12.73 22.94 2.68
N HIS A 167 13.05 23.41 1.50
CA HIS A 167 12.46 24.63 0.97
C HIS A 167 11.54 24.25 -0.19
N LEU A 168 10.25 24.56 -0.02
CA LEU A 168 9.30 24.40 -1.11
C LEU A 168 9.59 25.46 -2.19
N PRO A 169 9.19 25.23 -3.45
CA PRO A 169 9.29 26.25 -4.49
C PRO A 169 8.66 27.57 -4.02
N VAL A 170 9.44 28.65 -4.13
CA VAL A 170 9.00 29.99 -3.69
C VAL A 170 7.78 30.47 -4.47
N ASP A 171 7.75 30.15 -5.76
CA ASP A 171 6.61 30.45 -6.65
C ASP A 171 6.18 29.16 -7.39
N PRO A 172 5.40 28.28 -6.72
CA PRO A 172 4.90 27.06 -7.36
C PRO A 172 3.95 27.40 -8.53
N GLY A 173 3.34 28.57 -8.52
CA GLY A 173 2.46 29.06 -9.59
C GLY A 173 3.17 29.19 -10.94
N ALA A 174 4.50 29.46 -10.96
CA ALA A 174 5.29 29.46 -12.18
C ALA A 174 5.27 28.11 -12.93
N ALA A 175 5.07 27.01 -12.23
CA ALA A 175 4.86 25.68 -12.79
C ALA A 175 3.36 25.32 -12.87
N GLY A 176 2.46 26.22 -12.54
CA GLY A 176 1.01 25.97 -12.46
C GLY A 176 0.62 25.09 -11.26
N LEU A 177 1.46 25.02 -10.23
CA LEU A 177 1.22 24.24 -9.03
C LEU A 177 0.62 25.14 -7.93
N GLU A 178 -0.40 24.65 -7.26
CA GLU A 178 -1.03 25.27 -6.09
C GLU A 178 -0.85 24.34 -4.89
N LEU A 179 -0.24 24.84 -3.81
CA LEU A 179 -0.02 24.04 -2.61
C LEU A 179 -1.35 23.85 -1.87
N VAL A 180 -1.68 22.62 -1.56
CA VAL A 180 -2.88 22.25 -0.79
C VAL A 180 -2.55 21.94 0.65
N GLY A 181 -1.43 21.25 0.91
CA GLY A 181 -1.00 20.90 2.25
C GLY A 181 -0.02 19.74 2.26
N SER A 182 0.18 19.18 3.45
CA SER A 182 1.09 18.06 3.64
C SER A 182 0.53 16.99 4.57
N ARG A 183 1.11 15.80 4.48
CA ARG A 183 0.83 14.67 5.38
C ARG A 183 2.09 13.85 5.61
N GLN A 184 2.14 13.21 6.76
CA GLN A 184 3.04 12.11 7.02
C GLN A 184 2.31 10.82 6.67
N CYS A 185 2.92 9.99 5.84
CA CYS A 185 2.39 8.70 5.46
C CYS A 185 3.35 7.60 5.92
N VAL A 186 2.82 6.42 6.21
CA VAL A 186 3.64 5.26 6.53
C VAL A 186 3.75 4.41 5.28
N TYR A 187 4.97 4.14 4.87
CA TYR A 187 5.34 3.29 3.75
C TYR A 187 6.16 2.10 4.27
N GLY A 188 6.28 1.03 3.50
CA GLY A 188 7.00 -0.18 3.94
C GLY A 188 8.41 0.06 4.48
N GLU A 189 9.10 1.10 4.02
CA GLU A 189 10.44 1.49 4.46
C GLU A 189 10.45 2.53 5.62
N GLY A 190 9.29 2.94 6.12
CA GLY A 190 9.16 3.90 7.21
C GLY A 190 8.21 5.07 6.92
N GLU A 191 8.37 6.14 7.68
CA GLU A 191 7.59 7.36 7.49
C GLU A 191 8.11 8.17 6.30
N ILE A 192 7.17 8.65 5.47
CA ILE A 192 7.46 9.47 4.29
C ILE A 192 6.69 10.79 4.34
N ALA A 193 7.29 11.85 3.79
CA ALA A 193 6.60 13.11 3.59
C ALA A 193 5.77 13.05 2.30
N HIS A 194 4.52 13.49 2.38
CA HIS A 194 3.62 13.65 1.26
C HIS A 194 3.14 15.09 1.18
N ILE A 195 3.54 15.82 0.15
CA ILE A 195 3.15 17.19 -0.11
C ILE A 195 2.14 17.18 -1.27
N MET A 196 1.02 17.82 -1.06
CA MET A 196 -0.10 17.82 -2.00
C MET A 196 -0.19 19.13 -2.73
N TYR A 197 -0.23 19.08 -4.05
CA TYR A 197 -0.46 20.21 -4.93
C TYR A 197 -1.68 19.96 -5.82
N LEU A 198 -2.21 21.02 -6.38
CA LEU A 198 -3.08 20.96 -7.56
C LEU A 198 -2.34 21.57 -8.75
N HIS A 199 -2.47 20.96 -9.91
CA HIS A 199 -2.04 21.52 -11.19
C HIS A 199 -3.29 21.69 -12.08
N ARG A 200 -3.68 22.96 -12.33
CA ARG A 200 -4.92 23.25 -13.08
C ARG A 200 -6.16 22.56 -12.53
N GLY A 201 -6.23 22.40 -11.21
CA GLY A 201 -7.32 21.70 -10.52
C GLY A 201 -7.16 20.17 -10.44
N HIS A 202 -6.13 19.58 -11.04
CA HIS A 202 -5.84 18.14 -10.96
C HIS A 202 -4.84 17.84 -9.82
N PRO A 203 -5.06 16.75 -9.08
CA PRO A 203 -4.17 16.33 -8.02
C PRO A 203 -2.74 16.04 -8.48
N VAL A 204 -1.76 16.55 -7.74
CA VAL A 204 -0.33 16.25 -7.91
C VAL A 204 0.26 15.98 -6.53
N SER A 205 0.98 14.88 -6.38
CA SER A 205 1.67 14.53 -5.14
C SER A 205 3.17 14.58 -5.30
N LEU A 206 3.84 15.17 -4.32
CA LEU A 206 5.28 15.07 -4.14
C LEU A 206 5.54 14.26 -2.87
N PHE A 207 6.16 13.10 -3.04
CA PHE A 207 6.61 12.27 -1.94
C PHE A 207 8.11 12.42 -1.72
N MET A 208 8.54 12.39 -0.47
CA MET A 208 9.94 12.30 -0.09
C MET A 208 10.15 11.09 0.82
N LEU A 209 11.03 10.21 0.37
CA LEU A 209 11.44 9.02 1.11
C LEU A 209 12.82 9.30 1.73
N PRO A 210 12.92 9.33 3.07
CA PRO A 210 14.20 9.52 3.74
C PRO A 210 15.09 8.27 3.61
N LYS A 211 16.41 8.48 3.55
CA LYS A 211 17.42 7.41 3.60
C LYS A 211 17.32 6.36 2.49
N SER A 212 16.72 6.71 1.36
CA SER A 212 16.56 5.80 0.23
C SER A 212 17.05 6.51 -1.02
N ALA A 213 18.12 6.01 -1.62
CA ALA A 213 18.62 6.51 -2.90
C ALA A 213 18.21 5.55 -4.01
N ARG A 214 17.46 6.04 -4.99
CA ARG A 214 16.99 5.26 -6.14
C ARG A 214 17.45 5.89 -7.44
N THR A 215 17.55 5.08 -8.48
CA THR A 215 17.85 5.57 -9.83
C THR A 215 16.72 6.48 -10.33
N ALA A 216 17.09 7.56 -11.01
CA ALA A 216 16.11 8.43 -11.65
C ALA A 216 15.38 7.68 -12.77
N GLU A 217 14.05 7.68 -12.70
CA GLU A 217 13.22 6.94 -13.65
C GLU A 217 11.84 7.63 -13.77
N LEU A 218 11.23 7.49 -14.93
CA LEU A 218 9.86 7.93 -15.18
C LEU A 218 9.04 6.71 -15.58
N VAL A 219 8.02 6.39 -14.79
CA VAL A 219 7.18 5.20 -14.97
C VAL A 219 5.72 5.57 -15.01
N GLU A 220 4.95 4.89 -15.86
CA GLU A 220 3.49 4.95 -15.86
C GLU A 220 2.92 3.78 -15.06
N VAL A 221 2.01 4.07 -14.14
CA VAL A 221 1.34 3.07 -13.30
C VAL A 221 -0.07 3.53 -12.94
N LEU A 222 -1.07 2.65 -13.08
CA LEU A 222 -2.47 2.92 -12.76
C LEU A 222 -3.01 4.21 -13.44
N GLY A 223 -2.56 4.51 -14.64
CA GLY A 223 -2.94 5.72 -15.40
C GLY A 223 -2.39 7.03 -14.83
N HIS A 224 -1.32 6.96 -14.03
CA HIS A 224 -0.57 8.10 -13.54
C HIS A 224 0.88 7.98 -13.99
N GLU A 225 1.50 9.11 -14.27
CA GLU A 225 2.96 9.21 -14.46
C GLU A 225 3.62 9.50 -13.10
N ALA A 226 4.70 8.78 -12.81
CA ALA A 226 5.51 8.95 -11.62
C ALA A 226 6.96 9.25 -12.00
N ALA A 227 7.41 10.47 -11.72
CA ALA A 227 8.79 10.87 -11.88
C ALA A 227 9.55 10.64 -10.59
N ILE A 228 10.60 9.82 -10.63
CA ILE A 228 11.45 9.44 -9.50
C ILE A 228 12.82 10.06 -9.69
N TRP A 229 13.35 10.73 -8.66
CA TRP A 229 14.73 11.24 -8.66
C TRP A 229 15.31 11.29 -7.26
N CYS A 230 16.62 11.48 -7.15
CA CYS A 230 17.31 11.61 -5.88
C CYS A 230 17.94 12.99 -5.71
N VAL A 231 17.91 13.49 -4.46
CA VAL A 231 18.73 14.61 -4.02
C VAL A 231 19.47 14.16 -2.75
N GLY A 232 20.80 14.06 -2.83
CA GLY A 232 21.58 13.46 -1.76
C GLY A 232 21.20 12.00 -1.51
N ASN A 233 20.83 11.67 -0.29
CA ASN A 233 20.40 10.33 0.13
C ASN A 233 18.89 10.19 0.26
N ARG A 234 18.11 11.02 -0.41
CA ARG A 234 16.65 11.00 -0.38
C ARG A 234 16.08 10.81 -1.76
N THR A 235 15.03 10.01 -1.85
CA THR A 235 14.27 9.82 -3.10
C THR A 235 13.04 10.71 -3.07
N PHE A 236 12.81 11.38 -4.17
CA PHE A 236 11.61 12.15 -4.43
C PHE A 236 10.80 11.47 -5.52
N VAL A 237 9.49 11.49 -5.39
CA VAL A 237 8.58 10.96 -6.39
C VAL A 237 7.44 11.93 -6.60
N LEU A 238 7.30 12.44 -7.83
CA LEU A 238 6.16 13.27 -8.21
C LEU A 238 5.18 12.39 -8.99
N VAL A 239 3.93 12.32 -8.50
CA VAL A 239 2.85 11.53 -9.09
C VAL A 239 1.75 12.46 -9.56
N ALA A 240 1.34 12.32 -10.81
CA ALA A 240 0.24 13.07 -11.38
C ALA A 240 -0.46 12.30 -12.51
N ARG A 241 -1.72 12.66 -12.78
CA ARG A 241 -2.48 12.14 -13.91
C ARG A 241 -2.43 13.12 -15.08
N GLU A 242 -1.23 13.57 -15.40
CA GLU A 242 -0.95 14.51 -16.49
C GLU A 242 -0.07 13.83 -17.55
N PRO A 243 -0.05 14.34 -18.78
CA PRO A 243 0.84 13.80 -19.82
C PRO A 243 2.31 13.84 -19.37
N ARG A 244 3.07 12.83 -19.77
CA ARG A 244 4.51 12.67 -19.43
C ARG A 244 5.34 13.95 -19.55
N PRO A 245 5.29 14.74 -20.64
CA PRO A 245 6.09 15.97 -20.74
C PRO A 245 5.75 17.01 -19.66
N GLU A 246 4.50 17.03 -19.21
CA GLU A 246 4.04 17.95 -18.17
C GLU A 246 4.55 17.51 -16.79
N VAL A 247 4.53 16.19 -16.51
CA VAL A 247 5.08 15.62 -15.29
C VAL A 247 6.60 15.84 -15.22
N GLU A 248 7.32 15.64 -16.34
CA GLU A 248 8.76 15.94 -16.42
C GLU A 248 9.06 17.41 -16.15
N ARG A 249 8.25 18.32 -16.70
CA ARG A 249 8.39 19.76 -16.48
C ARG A 249 8.19 20.12 -15.02
N MET A 250 7.11 19.63 -14.39
CA MET A 250 6.83 19.84 -12.97
C MET A 250 7.93 19.26 -12.08
N ALA A 251 8.37 18.03 -12.34
CA ALA A 251 9.43 17.38 -11.59
C ALA A 251 10.75 18.15 -11.68
N SER A 252 11.11 18.62 -12.87
CA SER A 252 12.34 19.43 -13.08
C SER A 252 12.28 20.75 -12.33
N PHE A 253 11.12 21.42 -12.32
CA PHE A 253 10.90 22.64 -11.56
C PHE A 253 11.06 22.43 -10.06
N VAL A 254 10.40 21.40 -9.52
CA VAL A 254 10.49 21.03 -8.11
C VAL A 254 11.92 20.65 -7.73
N GLN A 255 12.57 19.82 -8.54
CA GLN A 255 13.95 19.40 -8.33
C GLN A 255 14.94 20.58 -8.26
N ALA A 256 14.75 21.61 -9.10
CA ALA A 256 15.58 22.82 -9.09
C ALA A 256 15.41 23.60 -7.78
N SER A 257 14.24 23.58 -7.17
CA SER A 257 13.91 24.28 -5.93
C SER A 257 14.38 23.57 -4.67
N LEU A 258 14.53 22.24 -4.73
CA LEU A 258 14.94 21.38 -3.59
C LEU A 258 16.47 21.25 -3.41
N ARG A 259 17.27 21.96 -4.17
CA ARG A 259 18.76 21.92 -4.13
C ARG A 259 19.32 22.78 -3.02
#